data_5f82d5c1149f23076155f9567a755710
#
_entry.id   5f82d5c1149f23076155f9567a755710
#
_cell.length_a   1.000
_cell.length_b   1.000
_cell.length_c   1.000
_cell.angle_alpha   90.00
_cell.angle_beta   90.00
_cell.angle_gamma   90.00
#
_symmetry.space_group_name_H-M   'P 1'
#
loop_
_entity.id
_entity.type
_entity.pdbx_description
1 polymer ?
#
loop_
_entity_poly.entity_id
_entity_poly.type
_entity_poly.pdbx_seq_one_letter_code
_entity_poly.pdbx_strand_id
1 'polypeptide(L)'
;GLSDAMASGQLAIVHGTTVATNAALEGKGARTLLITNEGLEDILRIGRQNRPELYNLTPPSNASAVSLLPALGCPARLDAAGHPVTPLTDGHIATLLSAVRELDPESIALCLLFSYLNPEHEQRLNAALRNAGFAVSPSHQILPTRGEYERGMATWLNAWLAN
;
A
#
# COMPACT_ATOMS: atom_id res chain seq x y z
N GLY A 1 -39.41 17.69 -9.35
CA GLY A 1 -38.24 18.59 -9.11
C GLY A 1 -37.10 17.86 -8.42
N LEU A 2 -36.02 18.57 -8.04
CA LEU A 2 -34.83 17.96 -7.39
C LEU A 2 -35.19 17.25 -6.08
N SER A 3 -36.13 17.82 -5.32
CA SER A 3 -36.65 17.24 -4.07
C SER A 3 -37.38 15.92 -4.27
N ASP A 4 -38.10 15.78 -5.37
CA ASP A 4 -38.86 14.56 -5.69
C ASP A 4 -37.92 13.44 -6.14
N ALA A 5 -36.84 13.79 -6.88
CA ALA A 5 -35.78 12.85 -7.28
C ALA A 5 -34.96 12.35 -6.07
N MET A 6 -34.73 13.19 -5.06
CA MET A 6 -34.09 12.79 -3.80
C MET A 6 -34.97 11.85 -2.98
N ALA A 7 -36.29 12.15 -2.91
CA ALA A 7 -37.25 11.34 -2.16
C ALA A 7 -37.51 9.96 -2.80
N SER A 8 -37.36 9.86 -4.14
CA SER A 8 -37.55 8.61 -4.90
C SER A 8 -36.30 7.72 -4.95
N GLY A 9 -35.17 8.15 -4.38
CA GLY A 9 -33.90 7.41 -4.45
C GLY A 9 -33.26 7.36 -5.84
N GLN A 10 -33.74 8.19 -6.79
CA GLN A 10 -33.23 8.25 -8.15
C GLN A 10 -32.07 9.25 -8.35
N LEU A 11 -31.65 9.93 -7.28
CA LEU A 11 -30.55 10.89 -7.30
C LEU A 11 -29.34 10.32 -6.59
N ALA A 12 -28.28 10.05 -7.34
CA ALA A 12 -26.96 9.74 -6.81
C ALA A 12 -26.14 11.04 -6.73
N ILE A 13 -25.78 11.48 -5.54
CA ILE A 13 -24.90 12.63 -5.34
C ILE A 13 -23.49 12.11 -5.13
N VAL A 14 -22.59 12.42 -6.06
CA VAL A 14 -21.15 12.16 -5.93
C VAL A 14 -20.48 13.47 -5.48
N HIS A 15 -19.96 13.49 -4.27
CA HIS A 15 -19.21 14.62 -3.73
C HIS A 15 -17.72 14.33 -3.79
N GLY A 16 -16.98 15.10 -4.59
CA GLY A 16 -15.52 15.07 -4.63
C GLY A 16 -14.94 16.20 -3.75
N THR A 17 -13.97 15.88 -2.91
CA THR A 17 -13.26 16.88 -2.10
C THR A 17 -11.79 16.98 -2.48
N THR A 18 -11.18 18.14 -2.31
CA THR A 18 -9.74 18.37 -2.48
C THR A 18 -8.94 18.01 -1.22
N VAL A 19 -9.58 17.42 -0.21
CA VAL A 19 -8.95 17.10 1.09
C VAL A 19 -7.71 16.22 0.90
N ALA A 20 -7.79 15.19 0.08
CA ALA A 20 -6.66 14.31 -0.22
C ALA A 20 -5.51 15.05 -0.91
N THR A 21 -5.82 15.92 -1.87
CA THR A 21 -4.81 16.75 -2.55
C THR A 21 -4.16 17.74 -1.58
N ASN A 22 -4.94 18.37 -0.72
CA ASN A 22 -4.43 19.30 0.28
C ASN A 22 -3.57 18.56 1.32
N ALA A 23 -4.01 17.39 1.81
CA ALA A 23 -3.22 16.56 2.71
C ALA A 23 -1.87 16.16 2.08
N ALA A 24 -1.88 15.81 0.78
CA ALA A 24 -0.66 15.48 0.04
C ALA A 24 0.28 16.70 -0.09
N LEU A 25 -0.24 17.89 -0.37
CA LEU A 25 0.54 19.12 -0.49
C LEU A 25 1.09 19.59 0.86
N GLU A 26 0.34 19.37 1.94
CA GLU A 26 0.73 19.76 3.30
C GLU A 26 1.63 18.69 3.98
N GLY A 27 1.82 17.52 3.35
CA GLY A 27 2.57 16.41 3.93
C GLY A 27 1.89 15.80 5.16
N LYS A 28 0.58 16.00 5.30
CA LYS A 28 -0.23 15.50 6.43
C LYS A 28 -0.98 14.24 6.01
N GLY A 29 -0.50 13.10 6.42
CA GLY A 29 -1.15 11.80 6.20
C GLY A 29 -0.85 10.86 7.34
N ALA A 30 -1.46 9.68 7.31
CA ALA A 30 -1.29 8.65 8.31
C ALA A 30 0.15 8.13 8.39
N ARG A 31 0.60 7.72 9.58
CA ARG A 31 1.83 6.93 9.73
C ARG A 31 1.64 5.56 9.08
N THR A 32 2.09 5.46 7.83
CA THR A 32 1.81 4.31 6.97
C THR A 32 2.97 3.35 6.92
N LEU A 33 2.73 2.09 7.29
CA LEU A 33 3.66 0.98 7.17
C LEU A 33 3.50 0.29 5.81
N LEU A 34 4.60 0.03 5.11
CA LEU A 34 4.60 -0.84 3.93
C LEU A 34 4.84 -2.29 4.36
N ILE A 35 3.99 -3.22 3.90
CA ILE A 35 4.28 -4.65 3.93
C ILE A 35 4.46 -5.11 2.49
N THR A 36 5.63 -5.66 2.19
CA THR A 36 5.98 -6.19 0.87
C THR A 36 6.69 -7.53 1.01
N ASN A 37 7.19 -8.12 -0.08
CA ASN A 37 8.00 -9.33 0.04
C ASN A 37 9.41 -9.03 0.59
N GLU A 38 9.99 -10.00 1.28
CA GLU A 38 11.41 -9.94 1.68
C GLU A 38 12.31 -9.63 0.49
N GLY A 39 13.23 -8.66 0.69
CA GLY A 39 14.14 -8.15 -0.33
C GLY A 39 13.56 -7.03 -1.20
N LEU A 40 12.31 -6.60 -1.00
CA LEU A 40 11.66 -5.48 -1.70
C LEU A 40 11.30 -4.32 -0.76
N GLU A 41 11.77 -4.32 0.48
CA GLU A 41 11.42 -3.34 1.51
C GLU A 41 11.77 -1.91 1.08
N ASP A 42 12.84 -1.76 0.30
CA ASP A 42 13.34 -0.46 -0.16
C ASP A 42 12.71 0.01 -1.48
N ILE A 43 11.77 -0.74 -2.07
CA ILE A 43 11.26 -0.48 -3.42
C ILE A 43 10.72 0.94 -3.60
N LEU A 44 9.99 1.47 -2.63
CA LEU A 44 9.45 2.82 -2.69
C LEU A 44 10.55 3.89 -2.52
N ARG A 45 11.59 3.59 -1.75
CA ARG A 45 12.73 4.48 -1.53
C ARG A 45 13.67 4.52 -2.73
N ILE A 46 13.92 3.37 -3.36
CA ILE A 46 14.75 3.26 -4.56
C ILE A 46 14.06 3.92 -5.75
N GLY A 47 12.73 3.82 -5.83
CA GLY A 47 11.94 4.38 -6.91
C GLY A 47 12.31 3.79 -8.28
N ARG A 48 12.10 4.58 -9.32
CA ARG A 48 12.41 4.19 -10.71
C ARG A 48 13.90 4.26 -11.06
N GLN A 49 14.75 4.63 -10.12
CA GLN A 49 16.20 4.84 -10.34
C GLN A 49 16.54 5.82 -11.49
N ASN A 50 15.61 6.65 -11.90
CA ASN A 50 15.86 7.68 -12.88
C ASN A 50 16.76 8.74 -12.24
N ARG A 51 18.04 8.78 -12.64
CA ARG A 51 18.97 9.83 -12.19
C ARG A 51 18.68 11.11 -12.97
N PRO A 52 18.27 12.20 -12.32
CA PRO A 52 18.10 13.50 -13.00
C PRO A 52 19.44 14.03 -13.53
N GLU A 53 20.55 13.64 -12.91
CA GLU A 53 21.91 14.00 -13.31
C GLU A 53 22.76 12.74 -13.45
N LEU A 54 23.11 12.36 -14.70
CA LEU A 54 23.83 11.12 -15.02
C LEU A 54 25.20 11.01 -14.35
N TYR A 55 25.89 12.16 -14.14
CA TYR A 55 27.26 12.23 -13.66
C TYR A 55 27.39 12.71 -12.21
N ASN A 56 26.28 12.91 -11.51
CA ASN A 56 26.31 13.28 -10.09
C ASN A 56 26.50 12.01 -9.26
N LEU A 57 27.68 11.85 -8.64
CA LEU A 57 28.02 10.73 -7.78
C LEU A 57 27.34 10.81 -6.41
N THR A 58 26.82 11.99 -6.05
CA THR A 58 26.04 12.22 -4.83
C THR A 58 24.64 12.70 -5.20
N PRO A 59 23.76 11.78 -5.68
CA PRO A 59 22.41 12.19 -6.02
C PRO A 59 21.75 12.81 -4.79
N PRO A 60 20.97 13.90 -4.97
CA PRO A 60 20.19 14.44 -3.88
C PRO A 60 19.32 13.30 -3.34
N SER A 61 19.31 13.14 -2.03
CA SER A 61 18.36 12.22 -1.39
C SER A 61 16.98 12.66 -1.85
N ASN A 62 16.34 11.86 -2.72
CA ASN A 62 14.91 11.97 -2.95
C ASN A 62 14.21 11.50 -1.67
N ALA A 63 14.51 12.18 -0.56
CA ALA A 63 13.68 12.10 0.61
C ALA A 63 12.30 12.56 0.13
N SER A 64 11.50 11.59 -0.28
CA SER A 64 10.07 11.79 -0.49
C SER A 64 9.60 12.61 0.69
N ALA A 65 8.89 13.71 0.43
CA ALA A 65 8.32 14.57 1.48
C ALA A 65 7.39 13.80 2.44
N VAL A 66 7.29 12.51 2.24
CA VAL A 66 6.42 11.58 2.93
C VAL A 66 7.28 10.72 3.85
N SER A 67 7.08 10.83 5.16
CA SER A 67 7.74 10.02 6.18
C SER A 67 7.30 8.56 6.04
N LEU A 68 8.14 7.75 5.41
CA LEU A 68 7.93 6.31 5.32
C LEU A 68 8.35 5.66 6.65
N LEU A 69 7.44 4.93 7.29
CA LEU A 69 7.83 3.98 8.33
C LEU A 69 8.70 2.87 7.72
N PRO A 70 9.50 2.16 8.54
CA PRO A 70 10.20 0.99 8.07
C PRO A 70 9.25 0.03 7.35
N ALA A 71 9.68 -0.57 6.27
CA ALA A 71 8.92 -1.59 5.58
C ALA A 71 9.16 -2.96 6.24
N LEU A 72 8.13 -3.82 6.23
CA LEU A 72 8.22 -5.21 6.68
C LEU A 72 8.22 -6.16 5.48
N GLY A 73 9.16 -7.11 5.50
CA GLY A 73 9.25 -8.18 4.52
C GLY A 73 8.35 -9.37 4.88
N CYS A 74 7.56 -9.82 3.91
CA CYS A 74 6.80 -11.06 3.99
C CYS A 74 7.55 -12.17 3.24
N PRO A 75 7.86 -13.30 3.87
CA PRO A 75 8.65 -14.37 3.23
C PRO A 75 7.86 -15.16 2.18
N ALA A 76 6.53 -15.06 2.15
CA ALA A 76 5.70 -15.70 1.15
C ALA A 76 6.00 -15.16 -0.26
N ARG A 77 6.09 -16.04 -1.27
CA ARG A 77 6.47 -15.64 -2.62
C ARG A 77 5.69 -16.38 -3.69
N LEU A 78 5.31 -15.64 -4.73
CA LEU A 78 4.76 -16.19 -5.97
C LEU A 78 5.82 -16.12 -7.08
N ASP A 79 5.68 -16.99 -8.08
CA ASP A 79 6.41 -16.89 -9.35
C ASP A 79 5.71 -15.95 -10.34
N ALA A 80 6.32 -15.77 -11.52
CA ALA A 80 5.78 -14.91 -12.57
C ALA A 80 4.47 -15.44 -13.22
N ALA A 81 4.10 -16.68 -12.95
CA ALA A 81 2.83 -17.28 -13.37
C ALA A 81 1.74 -17.21 -12.27
N GLY A 82 2.08 -16.69 -11.08
CA GLY A 82 1.18 -16.58 -9.95
C GLY A 82 1.10 -17.85 -9.09
N HIS A 83 2.01 -18.81 -9.28
CA HIS A 83 2.05 -20.02 -8.44
C HIS A 83 2.87 -19.77 -7.18
N PRO A 84 2.46 -20.33 -6.03
CA PRO A 84 3.23 -20.22 -4.80
C PRO A 84 4.59 -20.92 -4.89
N VAL A 85 5.69 -20.16 -4.77
CA VAL A 85 7.05 -20.68 -4.57
C VAL A 85 7.29 -20.91 -3.08
N THR A 86 6.91 -19.91 -2.27
CA THR A 86 6.93 -20.00 -0.82
C THR A 86 5.52 -19.68 -0.32
N PRO A 87 4.79 -20.64 0.28
CA PRO A 87 3.44 -20.40 0.74
C PRO A 87 3.41 -19.49 1.96
N LEU A 88 2.36 -18.69 2.09
CA LEU A 88 2.09 -17.92 3.29
C LEU A 88 1.57 -18.87 4.38
N THR A 89 2.34 -19.01 5.46
CA THR A 89 1.96 -19.83 6.62
C THR A 89 1.33 -18.99 7.72
N ASP A 90 0.60 -19.62 8.65
CA ASP A 90 0.05 -18.93 9.82
C ASP A 90 1.17 -18.42 10.75
N GLY A 91 2.32 -19.11 10.79
CA GLY A 91 3.52 -18.65 11.49
C GLY A 91 4.06 -17.33 10.91
N HIS A 92 4.12 -17.19 9.58
CA HIS A 92 4.50 -15.95 8.92
C HIS A 92 3.54 -14.81 9.27
N ILE A 93 2.23 -15.08 9.25
CA ILE A 93 1.20 -14.10 9.62
C ILE A 93 1.36 -13.67 11.08
N ALA A 94 1.57 -14.61 12.00
CA ALA A 94 1.74 -14.30 13.42
C ALA A 94 2.98 -13.42 13.67
N THR A 95 4.10 -13.72 13.02
CA THR A 95 5.33 -12.93 13.11
C THR A 95 5.11 -11.51 12.59
N LEU A 96 4.49 -11.37 11.41
CA LEU A 96 4.17 -10.05 10.85
C LEU A 96 3.22 -9.25 11.74
N LEU A 97 2.17 -9.87 12.29
CA LEU A 97 1.26 -9.22 13.22
C LEU A 97 1.96 -8.72 14.48
N SER A 98 2.91 -9.48 15.01
CA SER A 98 3.71 -9.05 16.17
C SER A 98 4.53 -7.79 15.84
N ALA A 99 5.24 -7.81 14.72
CA ALA A 99 6.05 -6.66 14.27
C ALA A 99 5.17 -5.43 13.96
N VAL A 100 4.00 -5.62 13.36
CA VAL A 100 3.05 -4.53 13.09
C VAL A 100 2.57 -3.89 14.40
N ARG A 101 2.27 -4.70 15.43
CA ARG A 101 1.86 -4.18 16.74
C ARG A 101 2.97 -3.37 17.44
N GLU A 102 4.22 -3.76 17.28
CA GLU A 102 5.37 -3.03 17.83
C GLU A 102 5.58 -1.68 17.14
N LEU A 103 5.32 -1.61 15.81
CA LEU A 103 5.45 -0.39 15.04
C LEU A 103 4.25 0.55 15.18
N ASP A 104 3.10 0.03 15.59
CA ASP A 104 1.85 0.75 15.82
C ASP A 104 1.50 1.74 14.68
N PRO A 105 1.38 1.29 13.44
CA PRO A 105 1.04 2.16 12.32
C PRO A 105 -0.44 2.57 12.37
N GLU A 106 -0.75 3.77 11.88
CA GLU A 106 -2.14 4.24 11.70
C GLU A 106 -2.79 3.58 10.48
N SER A 107 -1.99 3.23 9.47
CA SER A 107 -2.45 2.52 8.28
C SER A 107 -1.37 1.61 7.72
N ILE A 108 -1.79 0.62 6.92
CA ILE A 108 -0.90 -0.36 6.30
C ILE A 108 -1.13 -0.39 4.79
N ALA A 109 -0.07 -0.20 4.02
CA ALA A 109 -0.02 -0.49 2.60
C ALA A 109 0.50 -1.92 2.41
N LEU A 110 -0.32 -2.81 1.86
CA LEU A 110 0.04 -4.21 1.60
C LEU A 110 0.25 -4.42 0.11
N CYS A 111 1.49 -4.68 -0.31
CA CYS A 111 1.85 -4.84 -1.72
C CYS A 111 2.80 -6.02 -1.91
N LEU A 112 2.25 -7.20 -2.23
CA LEU A 112 3.04 -8.40 -2.50
C LEU A 112 3.27 -8.59 -3.99
N LEU A 113 4.43 -9.19 -4.32
CA LEU A 113 4.84 -9.49 -5.68
C LEU A 113 3.81 -10.41 -6.37
N PHE A 114 3.43 -10.07 -7.59
CA PHE A 114 2.46 -10.81 -8.42
C PHE A 114 1.04 -10.96 -7.83
N SER A 115 0.68 -10.19 -6.81
CA SER A 115 -0.67 -10.23 -6.22
C SER A 115 -1.79 -9.83 -7.21
N TYR A 116 -1.46 -9.16 -8.30
CA TYR A 116 -2.38 -8.87 -9.41
C TYR A 116 -2.73 -10.11 -10.25
N LEU A 117 -1.90 -11.17 -10.21
CA LEU A 117 -2.16 -12.48 -10.84
C LEU A 117 -2.84 -13.44 -9.87
N ASN A 118 -2.32 -13.52 -8.65
CA ASN A 118 -2.87 -14.34 -7.58
C ASN A 118 -2.91 -13.56 -6.27
N PRO A 119 -4.07 -13.07 -5.85
CA PRO A 119 -4.21 -12.25 -4.65
C PRO A 119 -4.29 -13.04 -3.34
N GLU A 120 -4.22 -14.37 -3.35
CA GLU A 120 -4.49 -15.23 -2.19
C GLU A 120 -3.63 -14.85 -0.96
N HIS A 121 -2.32 -14.65 -1.13
CA HIS A 121 -1.44 -14.26 -0.04
C HIS A 121 -1.83 -12.88 0.55
N GLU A 122 -2.10 -11.89 -0.31
CA GLU A 122 -2.57 -10.58 0.16
C GLU A 122 -3.93 -10.66 0.84
N GLN A 123 -4.87 -11.46 0.32
CA GLN A 123 -6.20 -11.62 0.91
C GLN A 123 -6.12 -12.22 2.31
N ARG A 124 -5.32 -13.29 2.49
CA ARG A 124 -5.13 -13.93 3.79
C ARG A 124 -4.49 -12.97 4.80
N LEU A 125 -3.41 -12.27 4.39
CA LEU A 125 -2.73 -11.33 5.26
C LEU A 125 -3.59 -10.11 5.57
N ASN A 126 -4.31 -9.56 4.57
CA ASN A 126 -5.27 -8.47 4.75
C ASN A 126 -6.36 -8.84 5.77
N ALA A 127 -6.94 -10.05 5.65
CA ALA A 127 -7.96 -10.51 6.60
C ALA A 127 -7.40 -10.59 8.04
N ALA A 128 -6.19 -11.14 8.21
CA ALA A 128 -5.55 -11.24 9.52
C ALA A 128 -5.26 -9.87 10.14
N LEU A 129 -4.74 -8.93 9.35
CA LEU A 129 -4.44 -7.56 9.81
C LEU A 129 -5.72 -6.79 10.16
N ARG A 130 -6.76 -6.88 9.32
CA ARG A 130 -8.06 -6.23 9.60
C ARG A 130 -8.74 -6.81 10.85
N ASN A 131 -8.68 -8.12 11.03
CA ASN A 131 -9.20 -8.77 12.23
C ASN A 131 -8.44 -8.35 13.51
N ALA A 132 -7.17 -7.96 13.37
CA ALA A 132 -6.38 -7.38 14.45
C ALA A 132 -6.62 -5.87 14.68
N GLY A 133 -7.53 -5.25 13.91
CA GLY A 133 -7.96 -3.85 14.09
C GLY A 133 -7.22 -2.83 13.23
N PHE A 134 -6.34 -3.24 12.30
CA PHE A 134 -5.57 -2.31 11.48
C PHE A 134 -6.34 -1.88 10.22
N ALA A 135 -6.16 -0.61 9.83
CA ALA A 135 -6.59 -0.12 8.52
C ALA A 135 -5.61 -0.61 7.44
N VAL A 136 -6.08 -1.33 6.42
CA VAL A 136 -5.23 -1.95 5.40
C VAL A 136 -5.72 -1.61 4.00
N SER A 137 -4.79 -1.20 3.15
CA SER A 137 -4.96 -1.00 1.71
C SER A 137 -4.19 -2.10 0.96
N PRO A 138 -4.86 -3.15 0.44
CA PRO A 138 -4.19 -4.21 -0.31
C PRO A 138 -4.06 -3.85 -1.79
N SER A 139 -2.90 -4.07 -2.38
CA SER A 139 -2.54 -3.63 -3.72
C SER A 139 -3.40 -4.25 -4.82
N HIS A 140 -3.84 -5.49 -4.66
CA HIS A 140 -4.71 -6.17 -5.62
C HIS A 140 -6.11 -5.52 -5.75
N GLN A 141 -6.51 -4.68 -4.79
CA GLN A 141 -7.76 -3.89 -4.86
C GLN A 141 -7.54 -2.47 -5.35
N ILE A 142 -6.37 -1.88 -5.07
CA ILE A 142 -6.06 -0.49 -5.38
C ILE A 142 -5.60 -0.33 -6.83
N LEU A 143 -4.62 -1.14 -7.26
CA LEU A 143 -4.05 -1.07 -8.61
C LEU A 143 -3.58 -2.46 -9.06
N PRO A 144 -4.48 -3.33 -9.56
CA PRO A 144 -4.14 -4.71 -9.94
C PRO A 144 -3.41 -4.79 -11.28
N THR A 145 -2.24 -4.15 -11.39
CA THR A 145 -1.42 -4.12 -12.62
C THR A 145 0.01 -4.54 -12.35
N ARG A 146 0.77 -4.77 -13.43
CA ARG A 146 2.22 -4.97 -13.37
C ARG A 146 2.92 -3.70 -12.88
N GLY A 147 4.14 -3.87 -12.36
CA GLY A 147 4.97 -2.77 -11.88
C GLY A 147 4.87 -2.61 -10.37
N GLU A 148 5.79 -3.24 -9.66
CA GLU A 148 5.79 -3.28 -8.19
C GLU A 148 5.94 -1.90 -7.58
N TYR A 149 6.77 -1.03 -8.20
CA TYR A 149 6.95 0.34 -7.72
C TYR A 149 5.66 1.16 -7.85
N GLU A 150 5.05 1.18 -9.04
CA GLU A 150 3.81 1.94 -9.32
C GLU A 150 2.66 1.43 -8.45
N ARG A 151 2.51 0.10 -8.36
CA ARG A 151 1.49 -0.53 -7.53
C ARG A 151 1.73 -0.25 -6.05
N GLY A 152 2.96 -0.40 -5.58
CA GLY A 152 3.34 -0.11 -4.20
C GLY A 152 3.13 1.36 -3.85
N MET A 153 3.51 2.29 -4.73
CA MET A 153 3.32 3.72 -4.53
C MET A 153 1.84 4.10 -4.48
N ALA A 154 1.03 3.59 -5.42
CA ALA A 154 -0.42 3.84 -5.42
C ALA A 154 -1.08 3.30 -4.15
N THR A 155 -0.70 2.09 -3.72
CA THR A 155 -1.20 1.46 -2.51
C THR A 155 -0.79 2.24 -1.26
N TRP A 156 0.48 2.66 -1.21
CA TRP A 156 0.98 3.44 -0.10
C TRP A 156 0.30 4.81 0.00
N LEU A 157 0.12 5.51 -1.13
CA LEU A 157 -0.61 6.80 -1.16
C LEU A 157 -2.06 6.62 -0.71
N ASN A 158 -2.74 5.55 -1.16
CA ASN A 158 -4.10 5.27 -0.72
C ASN A 158 -4.17 5.03 0.80
N ALA A 159 -3.25 4.24 1.35
CA ALA A 159 -3.18 3.98 2.79
C ALA A 159 -2.85 5.27 3.58
N TRP A 160 -1.96 6.09 3.06
CA TRP A 160 -1.53 7.34 3.68
C TRP A 160 -2.63 8.41 3.72
N LEU A 161 -3.51 8.42 2.70
CA LEU A 161 -4.64 9.36 2.58
C LEU A 161 -5.94 8.86 3.22
N ALA A 162 -6.02 7.59 3.62
CA ALA A 162 -7.26 6.93 4.04
C ALA A 162 -7.71 7.27 5.47
N ASN A 163 -7.19 8.32 6.08
CA ASN A 163 -7.61 8.82 7.40
C ASN A 163 -8.64 9.94 7.30
#